data_863c583e99c0aaebcae6e467259c8d54
#
_entry.id   863c583e99c0aaebcae6e467259c8d54
#
_cell.length_a   1.000
_cell.length_b   1.000
_cell.length_c   1.000
_cell.angle_alpha   90.00
_cell.angle_beta   90.00
_cell.angle_gamma   90.00
#
_symmetry.space_group_name_H-M   'P 1'
#
loop_
_entity.id
_entity.type
_entity.pdbx_description
1 polymer ?
#
loop_
_entity_poly.entity_id
_entity_poly.type
_entity_poly.pdbx_seq_one_letter_code
_entity_poly.pdbx_strand_id
1 'polypeptide(L)'
;VLNAFLLMSGCGVYGFRGNNPPKGINTLAVPTAEDISGFSAPTLPETFTERLKIRITTDNTFKIADKNISDGVLNCTITSVTDEASVIATGDNVTQRKLTITIKVSFDDLKKQKQIWEKNFQNYGEYASNGNDFSNRESGVAIAIEKIAEDIVIDLTSNW
;
A
#
# COMPACT_ATOMS: atom_id res chain seq x y z
N VAL A 1 6.52 48.84 -39.42
CA VAL A 1 5.83 48.41 -38.20
C VAL A 1 5.80 46.90 -38.18
N LEU A 2 6.77 46.26 -37.46
CA LEU A 2 6.98 44.82 -37.38
C LEU A 2 6.22 44.27 -36.15
N ASN A 3 5.16 43.51 -36.39
CA ASN A 3 4.32 42.92 -35.37
C ASN A 3 4.89 41.54 -34.95
N ALA A 4 5.55 41.48 -33.80
CA ALA A 4 6.11 40.23 -33.23
C ALA A 4 5.01 39.47 -32.53
N PHE A 5 4.51 38.39 -33.11
CA PHE A 5 3.53 37.46 -32.55
C PHE A 5 4.24 36.48 -31.61
N LEU A 6 4.09 36.71 -30.29
CA LEU A 6 4.64 35.85 -29.26
C LEU A 6 3.74 34.61 -29.12
N LEU A 7 4.17 33.46 -29.64
CA LEU A 7 3.54 32.16 -29.38
C LEU A 7 3.92 31.66 -27.97
N MET A 8 3.02 31.83 -27.02
CA MET A 8 3.11 31.15 -25.72
C MET A 8 2.69 29.69 -25.87
N SER A 9 3.67 28.80 -26.04
CA SER A 9 3.48 27.37 -25.95
C SER A 9 3.25 27.00 -24.47
N GLY A 10 2.00 26.83 -24.08
CA GLY A 10 1.64 26.22 -22.79
C GLY A 10 2.03 24.76 -22.77
N CYS A 11 3.08 24.39 -22.03
CA CYS A 11 3.35 23.01 -21.67
C CYS A 11 2.24 22.52 -20.76
N GLY A 12 1.22 21.87 -21.33
CA GLY A 12 0.26 21.07 -20.58
C GLY A 12 1.01 19.90 -19.94
N VAL A 13 1.11 19.92 -18.63
CA VAL A 13 1.58 18.77 -17.84
C VAL A 13 0.51 17.68 -17.96
N TYR A 14 0.68 16.75 -18.90
CA TYR A 14 -0.11 15.54 -19.00
C TYR A 14 0.26 14.62 -17.83
N GLY A 15 -0.46 14.75 -16.73
CA GLY A 15 -0.48 13.75 -15.67
C GLY A 15 -1.24 12.51 -16.17
N PHE A 16 -0.55 11.52 -16.70
CA PHE A 16 -1.09 10.19 -16.97
C PHE A 16 -1.27 9.44 -15.63
N ARG A 17 -2.24 9.84 -14.82
CA ARG A 17 -2.87 8.97 -13.83
C ARG A 17 -4.24 8.65 -14.37
N GLY A 18 -4.41 7.44 -14.91
CA GLY A 18 -5.70 6.91 -15.26
C GLY A 18 -6.53 6.67 -13.99
N ASN A 19 -6.99 7.73 -13.35
CA ASN A 19 -7.91 7.66 -12.22
C ASN A 19 -9.28 7.27 -12.77
N ASN A 20 -9.59 5.99 -12.72
CA ASN A 20 -10.89 5.47 -13.10
C ASN A 20 -11.43 4.59 -11.97
N PRO A 21 -11.87 5.19 -10.84
CA PRO A 21 -12.43 4.43 -9.73
C PRO A 21 -13.74 3.75 -10.13
N PRO A 22 -14.15 2.67 -9.42
CA PRO A 22 -15.43 2.00 -9.67
C PRO A 22 -16.59 2.98 -9.55
N LYS A 23 -17.46 2.99 -10.56
CA LYS A 23 -18.61 3.92 -10.60
C LYS A 23 -19.53 3.70 -9.38
N GLY A 24 -19.77 4.79 -8.65
CA GLY A 24 -20.70 4.82 -7.51
C GLY A 24 -20.04 4.52 -6.16
N ILE A 25 -18.73 4.36 -6.09
CA ILE A 25 -17.97 4.22 -4.84
C ILE A 25 -17.11 5.47 -4.66
N ASN A 26 -17.45 6.27 -3.65
CA ASN A 26 -16.70 7.49 -3.29
C ASN A 26 -16.08 7.38 -1.89
N THR A 27 -16.66 6.53 -1.04
CA THR A 27 -16.22 6.34 0.35
C THR A 27 -15.84 4.89 0.59
N LEU A 28 -14.73 4.70 1.34
CA LEU A 28 -14.19 3.39 1.71
C LEU A 28 -14.09 3.25 3.22
N ALA A 29 -14.53 2.11 3.74
CA ALA A 29 -14.14 1.65 5.05
C ALA A 29 -12.87 0.79 4.94
N VAL A 30 -11.94 0.99 5.85
CA VAL A 30 -10.71 0.19 5.99
C VAL A 30 -10.62 -0.27 7.44
N PRO A 31 -11.23 -1.41 7.80
CA PRO A 31 -11.09 -2.02 9.12
C PRO A 31 -9.63 -2.36 9.41
N THR A 32 -9.27 -2.50 10.69
CA THR A 32 -7.96 -2.99 11.09
C THR A 32 -7.70 -4.35 10.42
N ALA A 33 -6.52 -4.51 9.82
CA ALA A 33 -6.14 -5.75 9.15
C ALA A 33 -6.10 -6.92 10.15
N GLU A 34 -6.49 -8.11 9.69
CA GLU A 34 -6.31 -9.35 10.42
C GLU A 34 -4.88 -9.88 10.19
N ASP A 35 -4.25 -10.44 11.22
CA ASP A 35 -2.94 -11.09 11.08
C ASP A 35 -3.04 -12.59 11.38
N ILE A 36 -2.84 -13.39 10.35
CA ILE A 36 -2.77 -14.85 10.43
C ILE A 36 -1.38 -15.38 10.05
N SER A 37 -0.40 -14.49 9.89
CA SER A 37 0.96 -14.86 9.48
C SER A 37 1.73 -15.66 10.55
N GLY A 38 1.35 -15.53 11.81
CA GLY A 38 2.10 -16.08 12.94
C GLY A 38 3.42 -15.38 13.23
N PHE A 39 3.69 -14.25 12.58
CA PHE A 39 4.91 -13.47 12.83
C PHE A 39 4.76 -12.59 14.08
N SER A 40 5.81 -12.58 14.92
CA SER A 40 5.77 -11.82 16.18
C SER A 40 5.98 -10.31 15.96
N ALA A 41 4.92 -9.62 15.50
CA ALA A 41 4.85 -8.17 15.34
C ALA A 41 3.43 -7.66 15.68
N PRO A 42 3.07 -7.54 16.96
CA PRO A 42 1.70 -7.26 17.39
C PRO A 42 1.12 -5.94 16.86
N THR A 43 1.97 -4.96 16.57
CA THR A 43 1.57 -3.64 16.04
C THR A 43 1.45 -3.59 14.53
N LEU A 44 1.83 -4.66 13.82
CA LEU A 44 1.84 -4.67 12.36
C LEU A 44 0.46 -4.43 11.73
N PRO A 45 -0.65 -5.06 12.23
CA PRO A 45 -1.98 -4.83 11.67
C PRO A 45 -2.43 -3.37 11.74
N GLU A 46 -2.27 -2.74 12.89
CA GLU A 46 -2.63 -1.33 13.09
C GLU A 46 -1.74 -0.40 12.24
N THR A 47 -0.42 -0.64 12.28
CA THR A 47 0.55 0.18 11.53
C THR A 47 0.29 0.12 10.03
N PHE A 48 0.03 -1.06 9.49
CA PHE A 48 -0.34 -1.24 8.08
C PHE A 48 -1.65 -0.53 7.75
N THR A 49 -2.69 -0.74 8.58
CA THR A 49 -4.01 -0.15 8.36
C THR A 49 -3.96 1.37 8.32
N GLU A 50 -3.25 1.99 9.27
CA GLU A 50 -3.10 3.45 9.31
C GLU A 50 -2.29 3.95 8.11
N ARG A 51 -1.25 3.24 7.68
CA ARG A 51 -0.47 3.59 6.49
C ARG A 51 -1.34 3.55 5.22
N LEU A 52 -2.16 2.50 5.08
CA LEU A 52 -3.08 2.37 3.95
C LEU A 52 -4.13 3.49 3.93
N LYS A 53 -4.73 3.83 5.07
CA LYS A 53 -5.68 4.97 5.18
C LYS A 53 -5.03 6.30 4.79
N ILE A 54 -3.81 6.56 5.27
CA ILE A 54 -3.06 7.77 4.91
C ILE A 54 -2.83 7.81 3.39
N ARG A 55 -2.41 6.69 2.79
CA ARG A 55 -2.14 6.62 1.36
C ARG A 55 -3.40 6.85 0.51
N ILE A 56 -4.54 6.22 0.87
CA ILE A 56 -5.83 6.44 0.22
C ILE A 56 -6.26 7.91 0.32
N THR A 57 -6.12 8.51 1.50
CA THR A 57 -6.49 9.91 1.74
C THR A 57 -5.60 10.88 0.94
N THR A 58 -4.31 10.59 0.85
CA THR A 58 -3.33 11.39 0.10
C THR A 58 -3.56 11.32 -1.41
N ASP A 59 -3.99 10.17 -1.94
CA ASP A 59 -4.37 10.01 -3.34
C ASP A 59 -5.64 10.81 -3.69
N ASN A 60 -6.52 11.03 -2.69
CA ASN A 60 -7.74 11.84 -2.79
C ASN A 60 -8.81 11.30 -3.78
N THR A 61 -8.70 10.06 -4.21
CA THR A 61 -9.73 9.41 -5.05
C THR A 61 -10.92 8.95 -4.22
N PHE A 62 -10.66 8.43 -3.01
CA PHE A 62 -11.68 7.97 -2.08
C PHE A 62 -11.57 8.71 -0.75
N LYS A 63 -12.71 8.85 -0.07
CA LYS A 63 -12.77 9.34 1.32
C LYS A 63 -12.89 8.16 2.27
N ILE A 64 -12.15 8.19 3.37
CA ILE A 64 -12.30 7.18 4.43
C ILE A 64 -13.55 7.50 5.25
N ALA A 65 -14.36 6.48 5.50
CA ALA A 65 -15.60 6.56 6.28
C ALA A 65 -15.81 5.28 7.11
N ASP A 66 -16.70 5.36 8.09
CA ASP A 66 -17.12 4.19 8.86
C ASP A 66 -17.89 3.20 7.97
N LYS A 67 -17.76 1.90 8.26
CA LYS A 67 -18.38 0.82 7.46
C LYS A 67 -19.87 0.99 7.24
N ASN A 68 -20.59 1.55 8.22
CA ASN A 68 -22.04 1.71 8.16
C ASN A 68 -22.51 2.78 7.16
N ILE A 69 -21.62 3.68 6.75
CA ILE A 69 -21.94 4.82 5.86
C ILE A 69 -21.05 4.84 4.61
N SER A 70 -20.14 3.87 4.46
CA SER A 70 -19.27 3.79 3.29
C SER A 70 -19.92 3.06 2.12
N ASP A 71 -19.48 3.39 0.93
CA ASP A 71 -19.93 2.74 -0.31
C ASP A 71 -19.26 1.38 -0.53
N GLY A 72 -17.99 1.27 -0.11
CA GLY A 72 -17.21 0.05 -0.23
C GLY A 72 -16.37 -0.23 1.01
N VAL A 73 -15.81 -1.42 1.10
CA VAL A 73 -14.91 -1.85 2.17
C VAL A 73 -13.70 -2.59 1.61
N LEU A 74 -12.53 -2.28 2.18
CA LEU A 74 -11.29 -3.02 1.98
C LEU A 74 -11.02 -3.88 3.21
N ASN A 75 -11.16 -5.18 3.08
CA ASN A 75 -10.75 -6.10 4.14
C ASN A 75 -9.33 -6.60 3.82
N CYS A 76 -8.43 -6.45 4.76
CA CYS A 76 -7.02 -6.81 4.61
C CYS A 76 -6.66 -7.93 5.59
N THR A 77 -5.95 -8.96 5.12
CA THR A 77 -5.44 -10.05 5.94
C THR A 77 -3.96 -10.24 5.66
N ILE A 78 -3.11 -10.10 6.67
CA ILE A 78 -1.67 -10.38 6.60
C ILE A 78 -1.53 -11.90 6.65
N THR A 79 -1.17 -12.50 5.51
CA THR A 79 -1.14 -13.96 5.35
C THR A 79 0.24 -14.56 5.58
N SER A 80 1.29 -13.79 5.34
CA SER A 80 2.67 -14.25 5.52
C SER A 80 3.62 -13.09 5.79
N VAL A 81 4.57 -13.33 6.68
CA VAL A 81 5.74 -12.48 6.89
C VAL A 81 6.95 -13.40 6.97
N THR A 82 7.94 -13.20 6.09
CA THR A 82 9.21 -13.92 6.11
C THR A 82 10.37 -12.96 6.31
N ASP A 83 11.38 -13.39 7.04
CA ASP A 83 12.57 -12.59 7.35
C ASP A 83 13.81 -13.46 7.09
N GLU A 84 14.52 -13.17 6.00
CA GLU A 84 15.59 -13.99 5.46
C GLU A 84 16.89 -13.19 5.32
N ALA A 85 18.03 -13.87 5.38
CA ALA A 85 19.32 -13.27 5.02
C ALA A 85 19.35 -12.94 3.53
N SER A 86 19.67 -11.68 3.17
CA SER A 86 19.79 -11.26 1.77
C SER A 86 21.25 -11.09 1.32
N VAL A 87 22.14 -10.70 2.23
CA VAL A 87 23.59 -10.62 1.97
C VAL A 87 24.35 -11.29 3.08
N ILE A 88 25.22 -12.24 2.71
CA ILE A 88 26.14 -12.94 3.60
C ILE A 88 27.56 -12.51 3.25
N ALA A 89 28.26 -11.89 4.20
CA ALA A 89 29.66 -11.50 4.04
C ALA A 89 30.61 -12.66 4.31
N THR A 90 31.91 -12.47 4.06
CA THR A 90 32.97 -13.46 4.33
C THR A 90 32.94 -13.88 5.82
N GLY A 91 32.95 -15.19 6.10
CA GLY A 91 32.87 -15.75 7.46
C GLY A 91 31.44 -15.98 7.96
N ASP A 92 30.49 -16.17 7.05
CA ASP A 92 29.07 -16.49 7.33
C ASP A 92 28.32 -15.39 8.15
N ASN A 93 28.81 -14.17 8.14
CA ASN A 93 28.17 -13.05 8.79
C ASN A 93 27.07 -12.46 7.90
N VAL A 94 25.82 -12.50 8.35
CA VAL A 94 24.69 -11.83 7.71
C VAL A 94 24.85 -10.33 7.89
N THR A 95 24.93 -9.58 6.79
CA THR A 95 25.05 -8.12 6.82
C THR A 95 23.78 -7.39 6.42
N GLN A 96 22.91 -8.05 5.65
CA GLN A 96 21.60 -7.54 5.27
C GLN A 96 20.56 -8.66 5.35
N ARG A 97 19.36 -8.26 5.71
CA ARG A 97 18.17 -9.10 5.76
C ARG A 97 17.07 -8.50 4.90
N LYS A 98 16.19 -9.37 4.43
CA LYS A 98 15.03 -9.01 3.61
C LYS A 98 13.77 -9.53 4.32
N LEU A 99 12.90 -8.61 4.69
CA LEU A 99 11.61 -8.93 5.27
C LEU A 99 10.53 -8.77 4.19
N THR A 100 9.83 -9.84 3.86
CA THR A 100 8.77 -9.87 2.85
C THR A 100 7.42 -10.06 3.54
N ILE A 101 6.45 -9.21 3.18
CA ILE A 101 5.08 -9.27 3.70
C ILE A 101 4.14 -9.58 2.55
N THR A 102 3.18 -10.48 2.78
CA THR A 102 2.08 -10.78 1.85
C THR A 102 0.75 -10.45 2.53
N ILE A 103 -0.06 -9.64 1.88
CA ILE A 103 -1.37 -9.22 2.36
C ILE A 103 -2.42 -9.57 1.31
N LYS A 104 -3.42 -10.32 1.73
CA LYS A 104 -4.63 -10.57 0.94
C LYS A 104 -5.60 -9.43 1.18
N VAL A 105 -6.10 -8.83 0.09
CA VAL A 105 -7.06 -7.72 0.15
C VAL A 105 -8.29 -8.10 -0.64
N SER A 106 -9.47 -7.97 -0.03
CA SER A 106 -10.75 -7.99 -0.73
C SER A 106 -11.35 -6.59 -0.79
N PHE A 107 -11.88 -6.23 -1.95
CA PHE A 107 -12.63 -5.01 -2.17
C PHE A 107 -14.08 -5.35 -2.48
N ASP A 108 -14.98 -4.89 -1.61
CA ASP A 108 -16.39 -5.21 -1.69
C ASP A 108 -17.24 -3.93 -1.85
N ASP A 109 -18.19 -3.95 -2.78
CA ASP A 109 -19.24 -2.91 -2.93
C ASP A 109 -20.35 -3.19 -1.91
N LEU A 110 -20.48 -2.35 -0.90
CA LEU A 110 -21.46 -2.52 0.17
C LEU A 110 -22.90 -2.23 -0.28
N LYS A 111 -23.07 -1.37 -1.29
CA LYS A 111 -24.39 -1.05 -1.83
C LYS A 111 -24.96 -2.19 -2.66
N LYS A 112 -24.11 -2.82 -3.48
CA LYS A 112 -24.51 -3.95 -4.34
C LYS A 112 -24.32 -5.30 -3.66
N GLN A 113 -23.73 -5.33 -2.47
CA GLN A 113 -23.38 -6.56 -1.73
C GLN A 113 -22.59 -7.54 -2.60
N LYS A 114 -21.60 -7.03 -3.32
CA LYS A 114 -20.81 -7.79 -4.29
C LYS A 114 -19.33 -7.54 -4.11
N GLN A 115 -18.55 -8.62 -4.08
CA GLN A 115 -17.10 -8.53 -4.17
C GLN A 115 -16.70 -8.02 -5.55
N ILE A 116 -15.89 -6.95 -5.57
CA ILE A 116 -15.36 -6.36 -6.79
C ILE A 116 -14.13 -7.13 -7.23
N TRP A 117 -13.18 -7.34 -6.30
CA TRP A 117 -12.00 -8.19 -6.50
C TRP A 117 -11.41 -8.67 -5.17
N GLU A 118 -10.59 -9.70 -5.26
CA GLU A 118 -9.72 -10.18 -4.20
C GLU A 118 -8.34 -10.46 -4.80
N LYS A 119 -7.28 -9.92 -4.20
CA LYS A 119 -5.91 -10.01 -4.70
C LYS A 119 -4.91 -10.14 -3.55
N ASN A 120 -3.74 -10.73 -3.84
CA ASN A 120 -2.60 -10.74 -2.95
C ASN A 120 -1.61 -9.66 -3.38
N PHE A 121 -1.18 -8.86 -2.42
CA PHE A 121 -0.12 -7.86 -2.56
C PHE A 121 1.08 -8.32 -1.75
N GLN A 122 2.25 -8.32 -2.38
CA GLN A 122 3.49 -8.74 -1.74
C GLN A 122 4.58 -7.73 -2.03
N ASN A 123 5.27 -7.29 -0.99
CA ASN A 123 6.43 -6.44 -1.16
C ASN A 123 7.41 -6.67 0.00
N TYR A 124 8.61 -6.08 -0.08
CA TYR A 124 9.66 -6.28 0.89
C TYR A 124 10.36 -4.98 1.29
N GLY A 125 10.93 -5.00 2.50
CA GLY A 125 11.91 -4.04 2.96
C GLY A 125 13.22 -4.74 3.32
N GLU A 126 14.33 -4.12 2.98
CA GLU A 126 15.66 -4.58 3.39
C GLU A 126 16.12 -3.77 4.59
N TYR A 127 16.90 -4.42 5.46
CA TYR A 127 17.48 -3.78 6.64
C TYR A 127 18.84 -4.38 7.00
N ALA A 128 19.70 -3.57 7.65
CA ALA A 128 21.01 -4.00 8.08
C ALA A 128 20.93 -4.92 9.31
N SER A 129 21.71 -6.02 9.29
CA SER A 129 21.94 -6.89 10.44
C SER A 129 23.28 -6.54 11.06
N ASN A 130 23.28 -5.64 12.03
CA ASN A 130 24.49 -5.08 12.63
C ASN A 130 24.47 -5.04 14.18
N GLY A 131 23.66 -5.94 14.79
CA GLY A 131 23.48 -6.02 16.25
C GLY A 131 22.39 -5.12 16.82
N ASN A 132 21.74 -4.29 16.00
CA ASN A 132 20.55 -3.51 16.37
C ASN A 132 19.31 -4.02 15.60
N ASP A 133 19.17 -5.34 15.54
CA ASP A 133 18.28 -6.03 14.61
C ASP A 133 16.80 -5.72 14.85
N PHE A 134 16.38 -5.44 16.09
CA PHE A 134 14.98 -5.10 16.36
C PHE A 134 14.57 -3.79 15.68
N SER A 135 15.29 -2.70 15.93
CA SER A 135 14.98 -1.39 15.33
C SER A 135 15.15 -1.39 13.81
N ASN A 136 16.17 -2.09 13.31
CA ASN A 136 16.42 -2.23 11.88
C ASN A 136 15.29 -3.02 11.20
N ARG A 137 14.80 -4.09 11.84
CA ARG A 137 13.66 -4.89 11.36
C ARG A 137 12.37 -4.06 11.26
N GLU A 138 12.10 -3.19 12.24
CA GLU A 138 10.96 -2.26 12.19
C GLU A 138 11.05 -1.34 10.96
N SER A 139 12.26 -0.88 10.62
CA SER A 139 12.48 -0.09 9.40
C SER A 139 12.18 -0.92 8.14
N GLY A 140 12.60 -2.18 8.10
CA GLY A 140 12.26 -3.11 7.02
C GLY A 140 10.75 -3.32 6.88
N VAL A 141 10.05 -3.51 8.00
CA VAL A 141 8.58 -3.59 8.04
C VAL A 141 7.95 -2.31 7.47
N ALA A 142 8.39 -1.14 7.93
CA ALA A 142 7.85 0.15 7.48
C ALA A 142 8.01 0.34 5.96
N ILE A 143 9.16 -0.04 5.39
CA ILE A 143 9.39 0.01 3.94
C ILE A 143 8.46 -0.95 3.19
N ALA A 144 8.30 -2.17 3.67
CA ALA A 144 7.44 -3.16 3.01
C ALA A 144 5.98 -2.73 2.99
N ILE A 145 5.42 -2.28 4.13
CA ILE A 145 4.03 -1.84 4.22
C ILE A 145 3.75 -0.58 3.41
N GLU A 146 4.71 0.36 3.31
CA GLU A 146 4.57 1.55 2.47
C GLU A 146 4.39 1.16 1.00
N LYS A 147 5.23 0.27 0.49
CA LYS A 147 5.16 -0.22 -0.89
C LYS A 147 3.85 -0.98 -1.15
N ILE A 148 3.42 -1.83 -0.21
CA ILE A 148 2.15 -2.57 -0.34
C ILE A 148 0.97 -1.61 -0.35
N ALA A 149 0.95 -0.61 0.53
CA ALA A 149 -0.11 0.40 0.57
C ALA A 149 -0.17 1.20 -0.75
N GLU A 150 0.99 1.53 -1.34
CA GLU A 150 1.06 2.16 -2.65
C GLU A 150 0.51 1.27 -3.75
N ASP A 151 0.93 -0.01 -3.81
CA ASP A 151 0.45 -0.98 -4.80
C ASP A 151 -1.07 -1.17 -4.73
N ILE A 152 -1.64 -1.24 -3.51
CA ILE A 152 -3.09 -1.33 -3.30
C ILE A 152 -3.80 -0.09 -3.86
N VAL A 153 -3.31 1.13 -3.58
CA VAL A 153 -3.94 2.38 -4.04
C VAL A 153 -3.85 2.49 -5.57
N ILE A 154 -2.72 2.12 -6.16
CA ILE A 154 -2.57 2.06 -7.63
C ILE A 154 -3.62 1.12 -8.23
N ASP A 155 -3.82 -0.07 -7.66
CA ASP A 155 -4.78 -1.04 -8.15
C ASP A 155 -6.24 -0.57 -7.96
N LEU A 156 -6.53 0.09 -6.85
CA LEU A 156 -7.84 0.70 -6.58
C LEU A 156 -8.23 1.78 -7.61
N THR A 157 -7.26 2.45 -8.21
CA THR A 157 -7.50 3.63 -9.06
C THR A 157 -7.25 3.41 -10.54
N SER A 158 -6.63 2.30 -10.96
CA SER A 158 -6.14 2.14 -12.34
C SER A 158 -6.76 1.01 -13.16
N ASN A 159 -7.57 0.12 -12.59
CA ASN A 159 -7.98 -1.14 -13.25
C ASN A 159 -9.51 -1.30 -13.44
N TRP A 160 -10.21 -0.23 -13.86
CA TRP A 160 -11.68 -0.22 -14.05
C TRP A 160 -12.13 0.07 -15.47
#